data_8765d472ba8fce520b32966f39bc470e
#
_entry.id   8765d472ba8fce520b32966f39bc470e
#
_cell.length_a   1.000
_cell.length_b   1.000
_cell.length_c   1.000
_cell.angle_alpha   90.00
_cell.angle_beta   90.00
_cell.angle_gamma   90.00
#
_symmetry.space_group_name_H-M   'P 1'
#
loop_
_entity.id
_entity.type
_entity.pdbx_description
1 polymer ?
#
loop_
_entity_poly.entity_id
_entity_poly.type
_entity_poly.pdbx_seq_one_letter_code
_entity_poly.pdbx_strand_id
1 'polypeptide(L)'
;MSESRRCWYIYLIRCGDGSLYTGITTDVSRRLAEHRDTDGKGKGAKSLRGKQPLTIAFSTTVGSRSAALKIEYAIKQLGKAGKEALLSQQLDLDTLKSLSQSDE
;
A
#
# COMPACT_ATOMS: atom_id res chain seq x y z
N MET A 1 -17.40 17.16 12.84
CA MET A 1 -16.98 16.98 12.48
C MET A 1 -16.62 16.34 11.77
N SER A 2 -16.54 16.35 11.26
CA SER A 2 -16.26 15.69 10.44
C SER A 2 -15.50 14.66 10.64
N GLU A 3 -15.49 14.16 11.57
CA GLU A 3 -14.86 13.08 11.93
C GLU A 3 -15.02 12.00 11.05
N SER A 4 -15.94 11.98 10.31
CA SER A 4 -16.11 10.91 9.39
C SER A 4 -15.11 10.97 8.27
N ARG A 5 -14.32 12.00 8.20
CA ARG A 5 -13.37 12.03 7.19
C ARG A 5 -12.21 11.24 7.55
N ARG A 6 -12.14 10.02 7.19
CA ARG A 6 -10.99 9.20 7.40
C ARG A 6 -9.96 9.47 6.37
N CYS A 7 -8.69 9.50 6.82
CA CYS A 7 -7.58 9.62 5.93
C CYS A 7 -7.17 8.25 5.44
N TRP A 8 -7.06 8.11 4.15
CA TRP A 8 -6.60 6.84 3.59
C TRP A 8 -5.11 6.86 3.40
N TYR A 9 -4.50 5.69 3.53
CA TYR A 9 -3.06 5.50 3.40
C TYR A 9 -2.78 4.56 2.27
N ILE A 10 -1.64 4.77 1.60
CA ILE A 10 -1.08 3.77 0.69
C ILE A 10 0.07 3.12 1.47
N TYR A 11 0.24 1.83 1.31
CA TYR A 11 1.33 1.15 2.00
C TYR A 11 1.91 0.06 1.11
N LEU A 12 3.20 -0.25 1.35
CA LEU A 12 3.85 -1.37 0.72
C LEU A 12 4.39 -2.27 1.80
N ILE A 13 4.15 -3.57 1.66
CA ILE A 13 4.63 -4.58 2.59
C ILE A 13 5.75 -5.35 1.94
N ARG A 14 6.88 -5.44 2.63
CA ARG A 14 7.97 -6.34 2.21
C ARG A 14 7.68 -7.71 2.77
N CYS A 15 7.64 -8.70 1.92
CA CYS A 15 7.36 -10.07 2.32
C CYS A 15 8.64 -10.85 2.52
N GLY A 16 8.53 -12.00 3.16
CA GLY A 16 9.69 -12.83 3.44
C GLY A 16 10.40 -13.32 2.20
N ASP A 17 9.69 -13.42 1.08
CA ASP A 17 10.31 -13.83 -0.17
C ASP A 17 10.88 -12.65 -0.96
N GLY A 18 10.87 -11.46 -0.38
CA GLY A 18 11.41 -10.27 -1.03
C GLY A 18 10.43 -9.51 -1.88
N SER A 19 9.24 -10.03 -2.09
CA SER A 19 8.24 -9.34 -2.92
C SER A 19 7.65 -8.16 -2.17
N LEU A 20 7.00 -7.27 -2.91
CA LEU A 20 6.35 -6.09 -2.35
C LEU A 20 4.87 -6.13 -2.69
N TYR A 21 4.05 -5.99 -1.67
CA TYR A 21 2.60 -5.95 -1.82
C TYR A 21 2.12 -4.52 -1.59
N THR A 22 1.24 -4.03 -2.46
CA THR A 22 0.69 -2.68 -2.38
C THR A 22 -0.76 -2.72 -1.95
N GLY A 23 -1.15 -1.88 -1.01
CA GLY A 23 -2.53 -1.82 -0.57
C GLY A 23 -2.89 -0.45 -0.06
N ILE A 24 -4.17 -0.28 0.24
CA ILE A 24 -4.68 0.96 0.85
C ILE A 24 -5.52 0.61 2.07
N THR A 25 -5.55 1.50 3.04
CA THR A 25 -6.33 1.29 4.25
C THR A 25 -6.48 2.61 4.98
N THR A 26 -7.41 2.67 5.90
CA THR A 26 -7.52 3.80 6.82
C THR A 26 -6.73 3.56 8.10
N ASP A 27 -6.19 2.36 8.29
CA ASP A 27 -5.46 2.03 9.51
C ASP A 27 -4.38 1.01 9.18
N VAL A 28 -3.17 1.48 8.96
CA VAL A 28 -2.07 0.62 8.51
C VAL A 28 -1.75 -0.45 9.55
N SER A 29 -1.71 -0.08 10.83
CA SER A 29 -1.37 -1.05 11.86
C SER A 29 -2.38 -2.19 11.95
N ARG A 30 -3.66 -1.83 11.89
CA ARG A 30 -4.70 -2.84 11.92
C ARG A 30 -4.61 -3.75 10.69
N ARG A 31 -4.42 -3.15 9.52
CA ARG A 31 -4.38 -3.93 8.29
C ARG A 31 -3.18 -4.86 8.25
N LEU A 32 -2.03 -4.40 8.76
CA LEU A 32 -0.86 -5.24 8.85
C LEU A 32 -1.13 -6.44 9.77
N ALA A 33 -1.79 -6.20 10.90
CA ALA A 33 -2.12 -7.28 11.81
C ALA A 33 -3.04 -8.30 11.13
N GLU A 34 -3.99 -7.82 10.32
CA GLU A 34 -4.87 -8.73 9.59
C GLU A 34 -4.09 -9.57 8.58
N HIS A 35 -3.12 -8.96 7.90
CA HIS A 35 -2.29 -9.68 6.95
C HIS A 35 -1.40 -10.70 7.63
N ARG A 36 -0.99 -10.42 8.87
CA ARG A 36 -0.14 -11.32 9.63
C ARG A 36 -0.92 -12.46 10.29
N ASP A 37 -2.24 -12.36 10.29
CA ASP A 37 -3.07 -13.36 10.92
C ASP A 37 -2.96 -14.67 10.18
N THR A 38 -2.31 -15.65 10.79
CA THR A 38 -2.10 -16.94 10.17
C THR A 38 -3.14 -17.96 10.59
N ASP A 39 -4.13 -17.55 11.36
CA ASP A 39 -5.13 -18.49 11.85
C ASP A 39 -6.20 -18.80 10.82
N GLY A 40 -6.11 -18.20 9.65
CA GLY A 40 -7.09 -18.53 8.63
C GLY A 40 -8.41 -17.81 8.79
N LYS A 41 -8.45 -16.76 9.56
CA LYS A 41 -9.69 -16.01 9.74
C LYS A 41 -10.06 -15.22 8.51
N GLY A 42 -9.16 -15.13 7.56
CA GLY A 42 -9.53 -14.68 6.25
C GLY A 42 -9.55 -13.19 5.98
N LYS A 43 -9.08 -12.38 6.91
CA LYS A 43 -9.13 -10.94 6.69
C LYS A 43 -7.95 -10.40 5.90
N GLY A 44 -6.83 -11.11 5.88
CA GLY A 44 -5.67 -10.65 5.13
C GLY A 44 -5.77 -11.06 3.68
N ALA A 45 -4.91 -10.47 2.86
CA ALA A 45 -4.87 -10.81 1.44
C ALA A 45 -4.36 -12.23 1.26
N LYS A 46 -5.01 -12.99 0.39
CA LYS A 46 -4.60 -14.35 0.14
C LYS A 46 -3.19 -14.43 -0.44
N SER A 47 -2.82 -13.43 -1.24
CA SER A 47 -1.50 -13.44 -1.85
C SER A 47 -0.37 -13.31 -0.84
N LEU A 48 -0.68 -12.93 0.41
CA LEU A 48 0.32 -12.80 1.45
C LEU A 48 0.45 -14.02 2.34
N ARG A 49 -0.39 -15.01 2.14
CA ARG A 49 -0.31 -16.21 2.95
C ARG A 49 1.00 -16.93 2.66
N GLY A 50 1.66 -17.35 3.73
CA GLY A 50 2.90 -18.07 3.58
C GLY A 50 4.10 -17.22 3.25
N LYS A 51 3.94 -15.91 3.26
CA LYS A 51 5.05 -15.02 2.91
C LYS A 51 5.61 -14.26 4.11
N GLN A 52 5.36 -14.79 5.30
CA GLN A 52 5.93 -14.17 6.50
C GLN A 52 7.46 -14.21 6.45
N PRO A 53 8.14 -13.28 7.06
CA PRO A 53 7.57 -12.17 7.81
C PRO A 53 7.10 -11.05 6.90
N LEU A 54 6.14 -10.29 7.40
CA LEU A 54 5.59 -9.16 6.67
C LEU A 54 5.95 -7.89 7.43
N THR A 55 6.58 -6.95 6.75
CA THR A 55 6.93 -5.67 7.38
C THR A 55 6.49 -4.53 6.49
N ILE A 56 6.14 -3.41 7.11
CA ILE A 56 5.79 -2.22 6.35
C ILE A 56 7.08 -1.61 5.84
N ALA A 57 7.22 -1.55 4.53
CA ALA A 57 8.39 -0.94 3.89
C ALA A 57 8.16 0.54 3.60
N PHE A 58 6.89 0.92 3.41
CA PHE A 58 6.55 2.30 3.08
C PHE A 58 5.09 2.52 3.38
N SER A 59 4.76 3.69 3.93
CA SER A 59 3.36 4.08 4.06
C SER A 59 3.28 5.60 4.14
N THR A 60 2.20 6.15 3.64
CA THR A 60 1.96 7.58 3.74
C THR A 60 0.48 7.85 3.55
N THR A 61 0.03 8.99 4.04
CA THR A 61 -1.36 9.37 3.86
C THR A 61 -1.56 9.91 2.46
N VAL A 62 -2.71 9.66 1.90
CA VAL A 62 -3.03 10.18 0.57
C VAL A 62 -4.38 10.89 0.52
N GLY A 63 -5.13 10.87 1.59
CA GLY A 63 -6.39 11.60 1.66
C GLY A 63 -7.59 10.74 1.41
N SER A 64 -8.32 10.97 0.34
CA SER A 64 -9.57 10.27 0.10
C SER A 64 -9.34 8.86 -0.43
N ARG A 65 -10.38 8.03 -0.31
CA ARG A 65 -10.31 6.69 -0.84
C ARG A 65 -10.08 6.71 -2.36
N SER A 66 -10.71 7.65 -3.04
CA SER A 66 -10.54 7.76 -4.49
C SER A 66 -9.09 8.06 -4.85
N ALA A 67 -8.46 8.99 -4.13
CA ALA A 67 -7.07 9.29 -4.37
C ALA A 67 -6.19 8.07 -4.08
N ALA A 68 -6.49 7.35 -2.99
CA ALA A 68 -5.72 6.17 -2.64
C ALA A 68 -5.81 5.09 -3.71
N LEU A 69 -7.01 4.88 -4.26
CA LEU A 69 -7.18 3.88 -5.31
C LEU A 69 -6.38 4.23 -6.56
N LYS A 70 -6.37 5.51 -6.92
CA LYS A 70 -5.61 5.92 -8.10
C LYS A 70 -4.12 5.73 -7.91
N ILE A 71 -3.62 6.03 -6.71
CA ILE A 71 -2.20 5.87 -6.44
C ILE A 71 -1.84 4.40 -6.35
N GLU A 72 -2.71 3.59 -5.74
CA GLU A 72 -2.50 2.16 -5.68
C GLU A 72 -2.33 1.58 -7.08
N TYR A 73 -3.24 1.97 -7.98
CA TYR A 73 -3.17 1.50 -9.34
C TYR A 73 -1.84 1.90 -10.00
N ALA A 74 -1.45 3.17 -9.82
CA ALA A 74 -0.22 3.65 -10.42
C ALA A 74 1.00 2.90 -9.89
N ILE A 75 1.03 2.61 -8.59
CA ILE A 75 2.15 1.88 -8.02
C ILE A 75 2.19 0.45 -8.54
N LYS A 76 1.03 -0.19 -8.65
CA LYS A 76 0.99 -1.56 -9.16
C LYS A 76 1.48 -1.65 -10.59
N GLN A 77 1.32 -0.59 -11.37
CA GLN A 77 1.81 -0.57 -12.73
C GLN A 77 3.34 -0.47 -12.82
N LEU A 78 3.99 -0.08 -11.74
CA LEU A 78 5.44 0.08 -11.77
C LEU A 78 6.20 -1.24 -11.80
N GLY A 79 5.59 -2.31 -11.34
CA GLY A 79 6.30 -3.55 -11.20
C GLY A 79 7.27 -3.51 -10.03
N LYS A 80 8.05 -4.57 -9.87
CA LYS A 80 8.92 -4.66 -8.71
C LYS A 80 10.03 -3.61 -8.73
N ALA A 81 10.64 -3.38 -9.87
CA ALA A 81 11.73 -2.41 -9.95
C ALA A 81 11.25 -1.01 -9.60
N GLY A 82 10.08 -0.62 -10.08
CA GLY A 82 9.53 0.68 -9.76
C GLY A 82 9.19 0.82 -8.29
N LYS A 83 8.66 -0.22 -7.68
CA LYS A 83 8.37 -0.20 -6.26
C LYS A 83 9.64 -0.08 -5.44
N GLU A 84 10.69 -0.78 -5.84
CA GLU A 84 11.97 -0.67 -5.13
C GLU A 84 12.54 0.75 -5.25
N ALA A 85 12.39 1.36 -6.42
CA ALA A 85 12.84 2.72 -6.60
C ALA A 85 12.08 3.69 -5.69
N LEU A 86 10.78 3.48 -5.54
CA LEU A 86 9.98 4.28 -4.63
C LEU A 86 10.49 4.14 -3.20
N LEU A 87 10.82 2.93 -2.79
CA LEU A 87 11.32 2.70 -1.45
C LEU A 87 12.66 3.38 -1.22
N SER A 88 13.49 3.48 -2.24
CA SER A 88 14.78 4.14 -2.10
C SER A 88 14.65 5.64 -2.34
N GLN A 89 13.41 6.12 -2.46
CA GLN A 89 13.12 7.55 -2.58
C GLN A 89 13.57 8.15 -3.90
N GLN A 90 13.79 7.32 -4.89
CA GLN A 90 14.10 7.83 -6.22
C GLN A 90 12.84 8.26 -6.94
N LEU A 91 11.68 7.82 -6.48
CA LEU A 91 10.41 8.17 -7.07
C LEU A 91 9.49 8.56 -5.93
N ASP A 92 9.11 9.81 -5.84
CA ASP A 92 8.33 10.25 -4.70
C ASP A 92 6.83 10.15 -4.96
N LEU A 93 6.08 10.29 -3.90
CA LEU A 93 4.64 10.15 -3.97
C LEU A 93 3.98 11.26 -4.78
N ASP A 94 4.54 12.45 -4.72
CA ASP A 94 3.98 13.56 -5.50
C ASP A 94 4.05 13.26 -6.98
N THR A 95 5.13 12.64 -7.42
CA THR A 95 5.25 12.23 -8.82
C THR A 95 4.18 11.21 -9.17
N LEU A 96 3.93 10.26 -8.27
CA LEU A 96 2.89 9.27 -8.50
C LEU A 96 1.51 9.90 -8.55
N LYS A 97 1.26 10.87 -7.69
CA LYS A 97 -0.02 11.56 -7.73
C LYS A 97 -0.21 12.28 -9.05
N SER A 98 0.83 12.90 -9.53
CA SER A 98 0.77 13.58 -10.83
C SER A 98 0.45 12.60 -11.94
N LEU A 99 1.11 11.46 -11.94
CA LEU A 99 0.85 10.46 -12.96
C LEU A 99 -0.58 9.96 -12.91
N SER A 100 -1.10 9.74 -11.72
CA SER A 100 -2.44 9.21 -11.59
C SER A 100 -3.51 10.20 -11.97
N GLN A 101 -3.17 11.46 -12.07
CA GLN A 101 -4.12 12.51 -12.43
C GLN A 101 -3.89 13.06 -13.81
N SER A 102 -2.90 12.54 -14.50
CA SER A 102 -2.46 13.21 -15.72
C SER A 102 -3.34 13.00 -16.90
N ASP A 103 -4.20 12.07 -16.81
CA ASP A 103 -4.98 11.78 -17.95
C ASP A 103 -6.22 12.53 -18.01
N GLU A 104 -6.39 13.41 -17.28
CA GLU A 104 -7.47 14.01 -17.31
C GLU A 104 -7.73 14.56 -18.20
#